data_58e7699c6e5f0c94ef5f94a07fa54cd8
#
_entry.id   58e7699c6e5f0c94ef5f94a07fa54cd8
#
_cell.length_a   1.000
_cell.length_b   1.000
_cell.length_c   1.000
_cell.angle_alpha   90.00
_cell.angle_beta   90.00
_cell.angle_gamma   90.00
#
_symmetry.space_group_name_H-M   'P 1'
#
loop_
_entity.id
_entity.type
_entity.pdbx_description
1 polymer ?
#
loop_
_entity_poly.entity_id
_entity_poly.type
_entity_poly.pdbx_seq_one_letter_code
_entity_poly.pdbx_strand_id
1 'polypeptide(L)'
;MVPSKPEVKAVTCDKLPKPIIFHDGRLVQKPIPLMALLVILWTPIGFFLACLRIAAGALLPMSTVYYAFWALGVRVIVKGTPPPAAKKSTGQTGVLFVCSHRTLLDPIFLSVALGRPIPTVTYSVSRLSEIISPIKTVRLSRDRATDASTIKKLLQEGDLAMCPEGTTCREPFLLRFSALFAELTDELVPVAMVNRMSMFHGTTARGWKGMDPFYFFMNPCPAYEVTFLNKLPMELTCGSGKSSHEVANYTQRVIAATLSYESTRFTRKDKYRALAGNDGTVVEKPFISPNKVMGC
;
A
#
# COMPACT_ATOMS: atom_id res chain seq x y z
N MET A 1 5.55 -54.43 -30.04
CA MET A 1 5.12 -53.10 -30.53
C MET A 1 4.79 -52.26 -29.33
N VAL A 2 5.64 -51.30 -29.00
CA VAL A 2 5.44 -50.34 -27.90
C VAL A 2 4.62 -49.17 -28.52
N PRO A 3 3.50 -48.76 -27.97
CA PRO A 3 2.74 -47.63 -28.50
C PRO A 3 3.57 -46.34 -28.30
N SER A 4 3.79 -45.61 -29.39
CA SER A 4 4.43 -44.31 -29.40
C SER A 4 3.64 -43.32 -28.55
N LYS A 5 4.27 -42.67 -27.58
CA LYS A 5 3.68 -41.54 -26.82
C LYS A 5 3.23 -40.45 -27.80
N PRO A 6 2.03 -39.89 -27.61
CA PRO A 6 1.55 -38.76 -28.42
C PRO A 6 2.54 -37.59 -28.25
N GLU A 7 3.06 -37.11 -29.35
CA GLU A 7 3.91 -35.89 -29.42
C GLU A 7 3.04 -34.69 -29.04
N VAL A 8 3.26 -34.17 -27.82
CA VAL A 8 2.63 -32.92 -27.39
C VAL A 8 3.29 -31.80 -28.19
N LYS A 9 2.62 -31.31 -29.22
CA LYS A 9 3.06 -30.14 -29.98
C LYS A 9 3.17 -28.96 -29.02
N ALA A 10 4.37 -28.51 -28.75
CA ALA A 10 4.62 -27.28 -27.98
C ALA A 10 3.91 -26.10 -28.64
N VAL A 11 2.92 -25.54 -27.95
CA VAL A 11 2.25 -24.31 -28.39
C VAL A 11 3.25 -23.18 -28.25
N THR A 12 3.58 -22.52 -29.36
CA THR A 12 4.47 -21.36 -29.36
C THR A 12 3.91 -20.29 -28.41
N CYS A 13 4.79 -19.69 -27.60
CA CYS A 13 4.45 -18.71 -26.55
C CYS A 13 3.59 -17.53 -27.07
N ASP A 14 3.72 -17.17 -28.35
CA ASP A 14 2.98 -16.10 -29.03
C ASP A 14 1.48 -16.43 -29.27
N LYS A 15 1.09 -17.70 -29.15
CA LYS A 15 -0.32 -18.13 -29.33
C LYS A 15 -1.08 -18.25 -28.03
N LEU A 16 -0.41 -18.11 -26.89
CA LEU A 16 -1.08 -18.10 -25.60
C LEU A 16 -1.76 -16.73 -25.38
N PRO A 17 -3.00 -16.70 -24.88
CA PRO A 17 -3.63 -15.42 -24.52
C PRO A 17 -2.75 -14.72 -23.50
N LYS A 18 -2.45 -13.43 -23.73
CA LYS A 18 -1.66 -12.63 -22.79
C LYS A 18 -2.38 -12.61 -21.44
N PRO A 19 -1.71 -12.96 -20.34
CA PRO A 19 -2.33 -12.94 -19.03
C PRO A 19 -2.81 -11.52 -18.68
N ILE A 20 -3.99 -11.42 -18.07
CA ILE A 20 -4.45 -10.16 -17.50
C ILE A 20 -3.56 -9.86 -16.27
N ILE A 21 -2.67 -8.87 -16.40
CA ILE A 21 -1.70 -8.52 -15.35
C ILE A 21 -2.36 -7.65 -14.28
N PHE A 22 -3.20 -6.70 -14.69
CA PHE A 22 -3.89 -5.79 -13.78
C PHE A 22 -5.39 -5.79 -13.99
N HIS A 23 -6.13 -5.71 -12.89
CA HIS A 23 -7.58 -5.64 -12.88
C HIS A 23 -8.06 -4.31 -12.30
N ASP A 24 -9.07 -3.73 -12.93
CA ASP A 24 -9.76 -2.55 -12.43
C ASP A 24 -11.26 -2.83 -12.26
N GLY A 25 -11.67 -2.99 -11.02
CA GLY A 25 -13.07 -3.28 -10.67
C GLY A 25 -13.29 -3.20 -9.17
N ARG A 26 -14.54 -3.03 -8.75
CA ARG A 26 -14.92 -2.85 -7.34
C ARG A 26 -15.46 -4.13 -6.70
N LEU A 27 -15.91 -5.10 -7.50
CA LEU A 27 -16.39 -6.37 -7.00
C LEU A 27 -15.27 -7.41 -6.97
N VAL A 28 -15.21 -8.17 -5.87
CA VAL A 28 -14.22 -9.23 -5.67
C VAL A 28 -14.50 -10.41 -6.60
N GLN A 29 -15.78 -10.75 -6.76
CA GLN A 29 -16.22 -11.88 -7.57
C GLN A 29 -17.12 -11.39 -8.71
N LYS A 30 -17.10 -12.13 -9.83
CA LYS A 30 -18.05 -11.89 -10.91
C LYS A 30 -19.47 -12.16 -10.38
N PRO A 31 -20.41 -11.23 -10.50
CA PRO A 31 -21.75 -11.39 -9.96
C PRO A 31 -22.50 -12.49 -10.71
N ILE A 32 -22.80 -13.57 -10.00
CA ILE A 32 -23.86 -14.50 -10.34
C ILE A 32 -25.16 -14.02 -9.65
N PRO A 33 -26.35 -14.46 -10.07
CA PRO A 33 -27.61 -13.91 -9.54
C PRO A 33 -27.70 -13.90 -8.01
N LEU A 34 -27.30 -14.98 -7.35
CA LEU A 34 -27.28 -15.07 -5.89
C LEU A 34 -26.30 -14.06 -5.26
N MET A 35 -25.08 -13.96 -5.81
CA MET A 35 -24.08 -13.01 -5.31
C MET A 35 -24.49 -11.56 -5.55
N ALA A 36 -25.12 -11.27 -6.70
CA ALA A 36 -25.67 -9.95 -6.98
C ALA A 36 -26.75 -9.57 -5.96
N LEU A 37 -27.66 -10.49 -5.64
CA LEU A 37 -28.69 -10.28 -4.62
C LEU A 37 -28.06 -10.02 -3.24
N LEU A 38 -27.09 -10.83 -2.81
CA LEU A 38 -26.39 -10.66 -1.54
C LEU A 38 -25.67 -9.31 -1.46
N VAL A 39 -25.00 -8.88 -2.53
CA VAL A 39 -24.33 -7.58 -2.60
C VAL A 39 -25.34 -6.44 -2.50
N ILE A 40 -26.48 -6.52 -3.22
CA ILE A 40 -27.52 -5.50 -3.15
C ILE A 40 -28.11 -5.38 -1.74
N LEU A 41 -28.47 -6.51 -1.13
CA LEU A 41 -29.01 -6.54 0.24
C LEU A 41 -28.01 -6.07 1.28
N TRP A 42 -26.73 -6.37 1.09
CA TRP A 42 -25.65 -5.98 1.99
C TRP A 42 -25.25 -4.50 1.86
N THR A 43 -25.38 -3.92 0.68
CA THR A 43 -24.88 -2.56 0.39
C THR A 43 -25.33 -1.50 1.41
N PRO A 44 -26.62 -1.37 1.80
CA PRO A 44 -27.02 -0.37 2.79
C PRO A 44 -26.43 -0.63 4.18
N ILE A 45 -26.35 -1.88 4.61
CA ILE A 45 -25.75 -2.26 5.90
C ILE A 45 -24.23 -1.96 5.86
N GLY A 46 -23.58 -2.38 4.78
CA GLY A 46 -22.16 -2.16 4.58
C GLY A 46 -21.79 -0.69 4.52
N PHE A 47 -22.63 0.15 3.91
CA PHE A 47 -22.48 1.60 3.88
C PHE A 47 -22.45 2.19 5.30
N PHE A 48 -23.43 1.85 6.11
CA PHE A 48 -23.53 2.33 7.49
C PHE A 48 -22.35 1.84 8.34
N LEU A 49 -21.99 0.56 8.23
CA LEU A 49 -20.81 0.01 8.90
C LEU A 49 -19.52 0.69 8.47
N ALA A 50 -19.36 1.02 7.19
CA ALA A 50 -18.18 1.75 6.70
C ALA A 50 -18.08 3.14 7.36
N CYS A 51 -19.19 3.87 7.47
CA CYS A 51 -19.21 5.15 8.16
C CYS A 51 -18.78 5.02 9.63
N LEU A 52 -19.30 4.03 10.36
CA LEU A 52 -18.95 3.79 11.76
C LEU A 52 -17.46 3.38 11.91
N ARG A 53 -16.96 2.51 11.06
CA ARG A 53 -15.56 2.04 11.06
C ARG A 53 -14.59 3.17 10.74
N ILE A 54 -14.91 4.02 9.77
CA ILE A 54 -14.10 5.20 9.42
C ILE A 54 -14.12 6.20 10.58
N ALA A 55 -15.29 6.47 11.16
CA ALA A 55 -15.42 7.36 12.32
C ALA A 55 -14.60 6.82 13.51
N ALA A 56 -14.68 5.52 13.80
CA ALA A 56 -13.88 4.90 14.86
C ALA A 56 -12.37 5.06 14.59
N GLY A 57 -11.92 4.80 13.36
CA GLY A 57 -10.52 4.96 12.99
C GLY A 57 -10.01 6.41 13.03
N ALA A 58 -10.88 7.39 12.73
CA ALA A 58 -10.50 8.80 12.67
C ALA A 58 -10.59 9.52 14.01
N LEU A 59 -11.50 9.12 14.88
CA LEU A 59 -11.82 9.88 16.11
C LEU A 59 -11.23 9.26 17.39
N LEU A 60 -10.98 7.95 17.39
CA LEU A 60 -10.44 7.27 18.57
C LEU A 60 -8.90 7.35 18.65
N PRO A 61 -8.33 7.39 19.87
CA PRO A 61 -6.88 7.25 20.05
C PRO A 61 -6.38 5.94 19.43
N MET A 62 -5.21 5.97 18.76
CA MET A 62 -4.66 4.82 18.03
C MET A 62 -4.54 3.55 18.89
N SER A 63 -4.25 3.70 20.18
CA SER A 63 -4.18 2.59 21.13
C SER A 63 -5.50 1.86 21.34
N THR A 64 -6.64 2.49 21.09
CA THR A 64 -7.98 1.93 21.25
C THR A 64 -8.64 1.49 19.94
N VAL A 65 -8.14 1.97 18.80
CA VAL A 65 -8.68 1.66 17.46
C VAL A 65 -8.69 0.15 17.19
N TYR A 66 -7.66 -0.57 17.66
CA TYR A 66 -7.60 -2.02 17.51
C TYR A 66 -8.85 -2.72 18.09
N TYR A 67 -9.24 -2.36 19.30
CA TYR A 67 -10.40 -2.94 20.00
C TYR A 67 -11.71 -2.49 19.36
N ALA A 68 -11.80 -1.22 18.95
CA ALA A 68 -12.97 -0.71 18.26
C ALA A 68 -13.17 -1.39 16.90
N PHE A 69 -12.11 -1.61 16.14
CA PHE A 69 -12.16 -2.36 14.89
C PHE A 69 -12.60 -3.80 15.12
N TRP A 70 -12.04 -4.48 16.12
CA TRP A 70 -12.46 -5.83 16.50
C TRP A 70 -13.97 -5.88 16.82
N ALA A 71 -14.48 -4.96 17.64
CA ALA A 71 -15.90 -4.88 17.99
C ALA A 71 -16.80 -4.62 16.78
N LEU A 72 -16.29 -3.88 15.78
CA LEU A 72 -16.98 -3.60 14.52
C LEU A 72 -16.74 -4.66 13.43
N GLY A 73 -16.17 -5.82 13.77
CA GLY A 73 -15.95 -6.93 12.85
C GLY A 73 -14.79 -6.76 11.87
N VAL A 74 -13.91 -5.79 12.09
CA VAL A 74 -12.64 -5.65 11.34
C VAL A 74 -11.56 -6.44 12.05
N ARG A 75 -10.93 -7.39 11.36
CA ARG A 75 -9.87 -8.21 11.94
C ARG A 75 -8.51 -7.62 11.62
N VAL A 76 -7.72 -7.33 12.66
CA VAL A 76 -6.31 -6.95 12.53
C VAL A 76 -5.47 -8.11 13.06
N ILE A 77 -4.68 -8.73 12.18
CA ILE A 77 -3.84 -9.89 12.50
C ILE A 77 -2.40 -9.42 12.48
N VAL A 78 -1.74 -9.46 13.63
CA VAL A 78 -0.34 -9.06 13.76
C VAL A 78 0.53 -10.29 13.87
N LYS A 79 1.54 -10.40 13.04
CA LYS A 79 2.53 -11.49 13.04
C LYS A 79 3.94 -10.93 13.16
N GLY A 80 4.85 -11.73 13.69
CA GLY A 80 6.22 -11.31 13.99
C GLY A 80 6.28 -10.41 15.23
N THR A 81 7.48 -9.88 15.50
CA THR A 81 7.71 -9.02 16.66
C THR A 81 7.93 -7.59 16.19
N PRO A 82 6.99 -6.67 16.48
CA PRO A 82 7.21 -5.27 16.14
C PRO A 82 8.39 -4.69 16.94
N PRO A 83 9.22 -3.85 16.33
CA PRO A 83 10.30 -3.21 17.06
C PRO A 83 9.73 -2.24 18.10
N PRO A 84 10.43 -2.07 19.23
CA PRO A 84 10.05 -1.07 20.23
C PRO A 84 10.08 0.34 19.61
N ALA A 85 9.27 1.24 20.19
CA ALA A 85 9.29 2.65 19.76
C ALA A 85 10.68 3.26 19.94
N ALA A 86 11.13 4.03 18.94
CA ALA A 86 12.36 4.80 19.07
C ALA A 86 12.26 5.76 20.25
N LYS A 87 13.21 5.68 21.17
CA LYS A 87 13.26 6.56 22.34
C LYS A 87 13.92 7.89 21.94
N LYS A 88 13.15 8.96 21.90
CA LYS A 88 13.68 10.32 21.62
C LYS A 88 14.82 10.76 22.54
N SER A 89 14.87 10.23 23.77
CA SER A 89 15.87 10.58 24.78
C SER A 89 17.27 10.06 24.50
N THR A 90 17.43 9.09 23.57
CA THR A 90 18.75 8.46 23.32
C THR A 90 19.44 8.93 22.05
N GLY A 91 18.88 9.94 21.34
CA GLY A 91 19.43 10.41 20.05
C GLY A 91 19.38 9.36 18.92
N GLN A 92 18.67 8.26 19.13
CA GLN A 92 18.48 7.24 18.10
C GLN A 92 17.55 7.76 16.98
N THR A 93 17.95 7.54 15.76
CA THR A 93 17.10 7.75 14.59
C THR A 93 15.95 6.75 14.62
N GLY A 94 14.78 7.20 14.14
CA GLY A 94 13.61 6.33 14.03
C GLY A 94 13.81 5.20 13.02
N VAL A 95 13.00 4.16 13.17
CA VAL A 95 12.94 3.03 12.25
C VAL A 95 12.12 3.41 11.02
N LEU A 96 12.60 3.04 9.85
CA LEU A 96 11.82 3.12 8.61
C LEU A 96 11.12 1.79 8.33
N PHE A 97 9.79 1.78 8.50
CA PHE A 97 8.95 0.67 8.11
C PHE A 97 8.74 0.67 6.59
N VAL A 98 9.25 -0.34 5.92
CA VAL A 98 9.15 -0.53 4.47
C VAL A 98 8.02 -1.50 4.17
N CYS A 99 6.87 -0.98 3.76
CA CYS A 99 5.64 -1.74 3.63
C CYS A 99 5.32 -2.09 2.17
N SER A 100 4.78 -3.28 1.92
CA SER A 100 4.06 -3.55 0.67
C SER A 100 2.81 -2.65 0.58
N HIS A 101 2.41 -2.27 -0.64
CA HIS A 101 1.32 -1.29 -0.83
C HIS A 101 0.08 -1.93 -1.44
N ARG A 102 -0.85 -2.33 -0.58
CA ARG A 102 -2.09 -3.01 -0.98
C ARG A 102 -3.27 -2.05 -1.13
N THR A 103 -3.39 -1.11 -0.18
CA THR A 103 -4.43 -0.07 -0.19
C THR A 103 -3.90 1.23 0.42
N LEU A 104 -4.69 2.29 0.37
CA LEU A 104 -4.37 3.55 1.06
C LEU A 104 -4.40 3.40 2.60
N LEU A 105 -4.94 2.29 3.11
CA LEU A 105 -5.05 2.02 4.55
C LEU A 105 -3.79 1.36 5.14
N ASP A 106 -2.82 0.94 4.31
CA ASP A 106 -1.64 0.22 4.81
C ASP A 106 -0.94 0.95 5.96
N PRO A 107 -0.59 2.24 5.88
CA PRO A 107 0.09 2.92 6.99
C PRO A 107 -0.80 3.08 8.23
N ILE A 108 -2.11 3.16 8.04
CA ILE A 108 -3.08 3.25 9.14
C ILE A 108 -3.12 1.91 9.88
N PHE A 109 -3.24 0.78 9.16
CA PHE A 109 -3.22 -0.55 9.79
C PHE A 109 -1.87 -0.92 10.40
N LEU A 110 -0.76 -0.42 9.86
CA LEU A 110 0.55 -0.48 10.52
C LEU A 110 0.49 0.22 11.88
N SER A 111 -0.06 1.44 11.92
CA SER A 111 -0.19 2.23 13.15
C SER A 111 -1.13 1.55 14.16
N VAL A 112 -2.23 0.96 13.70
CA VAL A 112 -3.15 0.16 14.54
C VAL A 112 -2.44 -1.06 15.12
N ALA A 113 -1.66 -1.79 14.31
CA ALA A 113 -0.88 -2.94 14.74
C ALA A 113 0.19 -2.59 15.80
N LEU A 114 0.74 -1.37 15.73
CA LEU A 114 1.73 -0.84 16.68
C LEU A 114 1.09 -0.15 17.89
N GLY A 115 -0.23 0.08 17.88
CA GLY A 115 -0.94 0.82 18.93
C GLY A 115 -0.51 2.29 19.07
N ARG A 116 0.19 2.86 18.08
CA ARG A 116 0.71 4.22 18.07
C ARG A 116 0.71 4.82 16.67
N PRO A 117 0.51 6.14 16.52
CA PRO A 117 0.50 6.77 15.19
C PRO A 117 1.92 6.80 14.61
N ILE A 118 2.07 6.25 13.40
CA ILE A 118 3.30 6.30 12.61
C ILE A 118 3.06 7.25 11.43
N PRO A 119 3.83 8.34 11.33
CA PRO A 119 3.80 9.20 10.15
C PRO A 119 4.10 8.42 8.88
N THR A 120 3.49 8.83 7.77
CA THR A 120 3.75 8.22 6.46
C THR A 120 4.05 9.27 5.41
N VAL A 121 4.81 8.87 4.39
CA VAL A 121 5.09 9.72 3.23
C VAL A 121 4.27 9.26 2.02
N THR A 122 3.83 10.22 1.21
CA THR A 122 3.02 9.95 0.02
C THR A 122 3.29 10.97 -1.08
N TYR A 123 3.07 10.57 -2.35
CA TYR A 123 3.16 11.48 -3.49
C TYR A 123 1.81 12.09 -3.92
N SER A 124 0.72 11.41 -3.63
CA SER A 124 -0.60 11.82 -4.17
C SER A 124 -1.75 11.27 -3.32
N VAL A 125 -2.01 11.90 -2.21
CA VAL A 125 -3.25 11.69 -1.43
C VAL A 125 -4.13 12.93 -1.58
N SER A 126 -5.45 12.75 -1.61
CA SER A 126 -6.37 13.88 -1.68
C SER A 126 -6.31 14.67 -0.36
N ARG A 127 -6.56 16.00 -0.43
CA ARG A 127 -6.62 16.83 0.80
C ARG A 127 -7.64 16.31 1.79
N LEU A 128 -8.78 15.81 1.31
CA LEU A 128 -9.80 15.20 2.18
C LEU A 128 -9.27 13.97 2.91
N SER A 129 -8.54 13.09 2.20
CA SER A 129 -7.93 11.91 2.82
C SER A 129 -6.84 12.28 3.84
N GLU A 130 -6.10 13.37 3.63
CA GLU A 130 -5.13 13.88 4.60
C GLU A 130 -5.82 14.40 5.88
N ILE A 131 -6.95 15.11 5.73
CA ILE A 131 -7.72 15.65 6.88
C ILE A 131 -8.37 14.53 7.71
N ILE A 132 -8.92 13.52 7.04
CA ILE A 132 -9.59 12.39 7.72
C ILE A 132 -8.58 11.37 8.27
N SER A 133 -7.33 11.40 7.80
CA SER A 133 -6.31 10.44 8.22
C SER A 133 -6.02 10.55 9.72
N PRO A 134 -6.08 9.43 10.48
CA PRO A 134 -5.71 9.44 11.90
C PRO A 134 -4.21 9.52 12.13
N ILE A 135 -3.40 9.52 11.08
CA ILE A 135 -1.94 9.59 11.12
C ILE A 135 -1.43 10.76 10.29
N LYS A 136 -0.30 11.33 10.71
CA LYS A 136 0.36 12.40 9.94
C LYS A 136 0.81 11.87 8.58
N THR A 137 0.35 12.50 7.51
CA THR A 137 0.74 12.18 6.14
C THR A 137 1.54 13.33 5.58
N VAL A 138 2.77 13.05 5.11
CA VAL A 138 3.67 14.06 4.55
C VAL A 138 3.78 13.88 3.05
N ARG A 139 3.43 14.92 2.31
CA ARG A 139 3.48 14.90 0.86
C ARG A 139 4.89 15.13 0.36
N LEU A 140 5.35 14.26 -0.53
CA LEU A 140 6.63 14.37 -1.21
C LEU A 140 6.48 15.12 -2.54
N SER A 141 7.56 15.82 -2.95
CA SER A 141 7.59 16.69 -4.12
C SER A 141 7.92 15.96 -5.43
N ARG A 142 8.46 14.72 -5.35
CA ARG A 142 9.12 13.98 -6.46
C ARG A 142 10.47 14.54 -6.88
N ASP A 143 10.96 15.57 -6.21
CA ASP A 143 12.37 15.96 -6.28
C ASP A 143 13.17 15.11 -5.30
N ARG A 144 14.16 14.37 -5.82
CA ARG A 144 14.91 13.37 -5.03
C ARG A 144 15.63 13.98 -3.84
N ALA A 145 16.24 15.15 -4.02
CA ALA A 145 17.02 15.79 -2.96
C ALA A 145 16.13 16.35 -1.85
N THR A 146 15.06 17.03 -2.24
CA THR A 146 14.04 17.57 -1.31
C THR A 146 13.33 16.46 -0.55
N ASP A 147 12.94 15.40 -1.24
CA ASP A 147 12.27 14.24 -0.62
C ASP A 147 13.21 13.53 0.36
N ALA A 148 14.48 13.34 -0.02
CA ALA A 148 15.49 12.73 0.85
C ALA A 148 15.71 13.55 2.14
N SER A 149 15.84 14.87 2.04
CA SER A 149 15.99 15.74 3.19
C SER A 149 14.78 15.72 4.12
N THR A 150 13.58 15.72 3.54
CA THR A 150 12.31 15.64 4.28
C THR A 150 12.19 14.33 5.04
N ILE A 151 12.49 13.20 4.39
CA ILE A 151 12.42 11.87 5.03
C ILE A 151 13.46 11.74 6.13
N LYS A 152 14.71 12.20 5.92
CA LYS A 152 15.74 12.20 6.95
C LYS A 152 15.33 12.99 8.18
N LYS A 153 14.73 14.19 7.99
CA LYS A 153 14.20 14.99 9.09
C LYS A 153 13.10 14.24 9.86
N LEU A 154 12.16 13.59 9.17
CA LEU A 154 11.11 12.82 9.84
C LEU A 154 11.67 11.64 10.64
N LEU A 155 12.71 10.96 10.13
CA LEU A 155 13.38 9.87 10.84
C LEU A 155 14.13 10.35 12.09
N GLN A 156 14.60 11.60 12.11
CA GLN A 156 15.15 12.21 13.33
C GLN A 156 14.05 12.52 14.37
N GLU A 157 12.82 12.78 13.90
CA GLU A 157 11.68 13.03 14.79
C GLU A 157 11.09 11.72 15.36
N GLY A 158 11.31 10.57 14.72
CA GLY A 158 10.81 9.25 15.13
C GLY A 158 10.64 8.26 13.99
N ASP A 159 9.85 7.21 14.24
CA ASP A 159 9.60 6.18 13.26
C ASP A 159 8.76 6.69 12.10
N LEU A 160 8.96 6.11 10.92
CA LEU A 160 8.31 6.50 9.68
C LEU A 160 7.86 5.27 8.89
N ALA A 161 6.72 5.37 8.18
CA ALA A 161 6.25 4.35 7.26
C ALA A 161 6.39 4.81 5.81
N MET A 162 6.79 3.89 4.93
CA MET A 162 6.88 4.14 3.49
C MET A 162 6.45 2.91 2.69
N CYS A 163 5.73 3.15 1.60
CA CYS A 163 5.37 2.13 0.62
C CYS A 163 6.13 2.39 -0.70
N PRO A 164 7.29 1.75 -0.93
CA PRO A 164 8.19 2.11 -2.02
C PRO A 164 7.71 1.69 -3.42
N GLU A 165 6.60 0.98 -3.53
CA GLU A 165 5.93 0.68 -4.81
C GLU A 165 5.37 1.95 -5.48
N GLY A 166 5.10 3.01 -4.71
CA GLY A 166 4.59 4.28 -5.19
C GLY A 166 3.16 4.25 -5.75
N THR A 167 2.50 3.11 -5.69
CA THR A 167 1.08 2.90 -6.00
C THR A 167 0.59 1.61 -5.38
N THR A 168 -0.70 1.53 -5.08
CA THR A 168 -1.33 0.31 -4.58
C THR A 168 -1.38 -0.77 -5.65
N CYS A 169 -1.16 -2.03 -5.28
CA CYS A 169 -1.28 -3.20 -6.15
C CYS A 169 -2.03 -4.30 -5.39
N ARG A 170 -3.15 -4.78 -5.92
CA ARG A 170 -3.97 -5.82 -5.27
C ARG A 170 -3.72 -7.23 -5.81
N GLU A 171 -2.98 -7.35 -6.91
CA GLU A 171 -2.60 -8.60 -7.54
C GLU A 171 -1.59 -9.36 -6.64
N PRO A 172 -1.44 -10.69 -6.80
CA PRO A 172 -0.56 -11.51 -5.98
C PRO A 172 0.93 -11.36 -6.37
N PHE A 173 1.37 -10.14 -6.59
CA PHE A 173 2.75 -9.78 -6.84
C PHE A 173 3.06 -8.38 -6.29
N LEU A 174 4.34 -8.07 -6.11
CA LEU A 174 4.82 -6.75 -5.72
C LEU A 174 5.38 -6.00 -6.92
N LEU A 175 5.06 -4.71 -6.97
CA LEU A 175 5.69 -3.80 -7.94
C LEU A 175 7.15 -3.51 -7.51
N ARG A 176 7.95 -3.04 -8.47
CA ARG A 176 9.33 -2.67 -8.21
C ARG A 176 9.43 -1.58 -7.14
N PHE A 177 10.27 -1.81 -6.15
CA PHE A 177 10.53 -0.84 -5.10
C PHE A 177 11.44 0.30 -5.58
N SER A 178 11.09 1.52 -5.22
CA SER A 178 11.97 2.68 -5.37
C SER A 178 13.19 2.53 -4.45
N ALA A 179 14.39 2.77 -4.95
CA ALA A 179 15.61 2.62 -4.18
C ALA A 179 15.88 3.79 -3.20
N LEU A 180 15.09 4.87 -3.27
CA LEU A 180 15.33 6.07 -2.45
C LEU A 180 15.40 5.75 -0.95
N PHE A 181 14.49 4.93 -0.44
CA PHE A 181 14.42 4.65 1.01
C PHE A 181 15.70 4.03 1.56
N ALA A 182 16.38 3.20 0.76
CA ALA A 182 17.57 2.48 1.20
C ALA A 182 18.79 3.37 1.43
N GLU A 183 18.80 4.56 0.83
CA GLU A 183 19.90 5.55 0.98
C GLU A 183 19.73 6.46 2.20
N LEU A 184 18.56 6.41 2.85
CA LEU A 184 18.20 7.38 3.87
C LEU A 184 18.53 6.92 5.28
N THR A 185 18.52 5.61 5.51
CA THR A 185 18.76 5.01 6.82
C THR A 185 19.09 3.53 6.66
N ASP A 186 19.88 3.01 7.63
CA ASP A 186 20.13 1.56 7.78
C ASP A 186 19.14 0.91 8.77
N GLU A 187 18.27 1.71 9.42
CA GLU A 187 17.24 1.26 10.35
C GLU A 187 15.98 0.81 9.60
N LEU A 188 16.10 -0.21 8.75
CA LEU A 188 15.05 -0.70 7.86
C LEU A 188 14.33 -1.92 8.46
N VAL A 189 13.00 -1.83 8.59
CA VAL A 189 12.16 -2.95 9.00
C VAL A 189 11.14 -3.23 7.89
N PRO A 190 11.29 -4.35 7.16
CA PRO A 190 10.32 -4.76 6.17
C PRO A 190 9.02 -5.21 6.83
N VAL A 191 7.88 -4.79 6.25
CA VAL A 191 6.54 -5.16 6.74
C VAL A 191 5.71 -5.68 5.58
N ALA A 192 5.27 -6.91 5.70
CA ALA A 192 4.40 -7.55 4.72
C ALA A 192 2.94 -7.29 5.09
N MET A 193 2.21 -6.59 4.20
CA MET A 193 0.83 -6.18 4.39
C MET A 193 -0.09 -6.95 3.46
N VAL A 194 -1.17 -7.53 4.00
CA VAL A 194 -2.22 -8.19 3.23
C VAL A 194 -3.58 -7.73 3.73
N ASN A 195 -4.46 -7.40 2.81
CA ASN A 195 -5.86 -7.16 3.09
C ASN A 195 -6.72 -8.29 2.52
N ARG A 196 -7.75 -8.69 3.25
CA ARG A 196 -8.73 -9.69 2.83
C ARG A 196 -10.10 -9.05 2.77
N MET A 197 -10.71 -9.16 1.59
CA MET A 197 -12.02 -8.60 1.28
C MET A 197 -12.87 -9.68 0.61
N SER A 198 -14.17 -9.68 0.86
CA SER A 198 -15.09 -10.71 0.37
C SER A 198 -16.03 -10.22 -0.74
N MET A 199 -16.41 -8.96 -0.73
CA MET A 199 -17.40 -8.40 -1.67
C MET A 199 -16.84 -7.24 -2.51
N PHE A 200 -16.11 -6.32 -1.90
CA PHE A 200 -15.65 -5.08 -2.52
C PHE A 200 -14.15 -4.92 -2.46
N HIS A 201 -13.54 -4.46 -3.56
CA HIS A 201 -12.16 -4.00 -3.58
C HIS A 201 -12.05 -2.51 -3.29
N GLY A 202 -10.97 -2.13 -2.58
CA GLY A 202 -10.64 -0.74 -2.32
C GLY A 202 -9.73 -0.09 -3.35
N THR A 203 -9.05 -0.84 -4.20
CA THR A 203 -7.98 -0.29 -5.05
C THR A 203 -8.33 -0.30 -6.51
N THR A 204 -8.05 0.82 -7.20
CA THR A 204 -8.17 0.97 -8.65
C THR A 204 -7.23 2.07 -9.16
N ALA A 205 -6.95 2.08 -10.46
CA ALA A 205 -6.22 3.15 -11.12
C ALA A 205 -7.14 4.27 -11.59
N ARG A 206 -8.44 3.98 -11.79
CA ARG A 206 -9.45 4.93 -12.27
C ARG A 206 -10.39 5.32 -11.13
N GLY A 207 -11.07 6.45 -11.32
CA GLY A 207 -12.05 6.94 -10.39
C GLY A 207 -11.45 7.62 -9.15
N TRP A 208 -12.30 7.89 -8.18
CA TRP A 208 -11.91 8.60 -6.98
C TRP A 208 -11.34 7.64 -5.91
N LYS A 209 -10.03 7.65 -5.77
CA LYS A 209 -9.30 6.81 -4.81
C LYS A 209 -9.66 7.08 -3.35
N GLY A 210 -10.16 8.26 -3.03
CA GLY A 210 -10.65 8.58 -1.70
C GLY A 210 -11.77 7.65 -1.20
N MET A 211 -12.45 6.95 -2.12
CA MET A 211 -13.45 5.93 -1.77
C MET A 211 -12.85 4.55 -1.46
N ASP A 212 -11.56 4.32 -1.69
CA ASP A 212 -10.95 3.01 -1.45
C ASP A 212 -11.09 2.53 0.00
N PRO A 213 -10.81 3.37 1.04
CA PRO A 213 -11.07 3.00 2.42
C PRO A 213 -12.53 2.63 2.68
N PHE A 214 -13.44 3.37 2.06
CA PHE A 214 -14.87 3.14 2.21
C PHE A 214 -15.28 1.74 1.71
N TYR A 215 -14.85 1.35 0.49
CA TYR A 215 -15.12 0.02 -0.05
C TYR A 215 -14.49 -1.10 0.78
N PHE A 216 -13.30 -0.88 1.34
CA PHE A 216 -12.71 -1.83 2.26
C PHE A 216 -13.60 -2.03 3.49
N PHE A 217 -14.02 -0.94 4.12
CA PHE A 217 -14.83 -0.99 5.33
C PHE A 217 -16.29 -1.40 5.09
N MET A 218 -16.79 -1.39 3.85
CA MET A 218 -18.10 -1.94 3.48
C MET A 218 -18.15 -3.48 3.54
N ASN A 219 -17.02 -4.16 3.48
CA ASN A 219 -17.01 -5.63 3.54
C ASN A 219 -17.58 -6.13 4.87
N PRO A 220 -18.30 -7.28 4.91
CA PRO A 220 -18.86 -7.84 6.15
C PRO A 220 -17.79 -8.02 7.23
N CYS A 221 -16.72 -8.75 6.92
CA CYS A 221 -15.62 -9.04 7.83
C CYS A 221 -14.28 -8.74 7.14
N PRO A 222 -13.94 -7.45 6.93
CA PRO A 222 -12.66 -7.12 6.32
C PRO A 222 -11.52 -7.46 7.28
N ALA A 223 -10.42 -7.98 6.75
CA ALA A 223 -9.26 -8.31 7.55
C ALA A 223 -8.00 -7.66 7.00
N TYR A 224 -7.11 -7.30 7.91
CA TYR A 224 -5.78 -6.79 7.62
C TYR A 224 -4.74 -7.61 8.37
N GLU A 225 -3.80 -8.17 7.64
CA GLU A 225 -2.69 -8.90 8.20
C GLU A 225 -1.42 -8.06 8.06
N VAL A 226 -0.74 -7.83 9.18
CA VAL A 226 0.49 -7.05 9.28
C VAL A 226 1.57 -7.98 9.82
N THR A 227 2.53 -8.34 8.98
CA THR A 227 3.64 -9.21 9.37
C THR A 227 4.93 -8.40 9.46
N PHE A 228 5.44 -8.22 10.68
CA PHE A 228 6.72 -7.60 10.91
C PHE A 228 7.83 -8.61 10.66
N LEU A 229 8.77 -8.26 9.79
CA LEU A 229 9.98 -9.03 9.58
C LEU A 229 11.10 -8.47 10.46
N ASN A 230 12.19 -9.21 10.58
CA ASN A 230 13.34 -8.74 11.31
C ASN A 230 13.93 -7.49 10.64
N LYS A 231 14.40 -6.56 11.45
CA LYS A 231 15.20 -5.43 10.98
C LYS A 231 16.32 -5.96 10.07
N LEU A 232 16.60 -5.28 8.97
CA LEU A 232 17.71 -5.65 8.11
C LEU A 232 19.02 -5.59 8.89
N PRO A 233 19.83 -6.66 8.84
CA PRO A 233 21.19 -6.60 9.40
C PRO A 233 22.03 -5.60 8.62
N MET A 234 23.00 -4.98 9.27
CA MET A 234 23.83 -3.89 8.72
C MET A 234 24.51 -4.32 7.40
N GLU A 235 24.91 -5.57 7.29
CA GLU A 235 25.58 -6.16 6.10
C GLU A 235 24.69 -6.16 4.85
N LEU A 236 23.39 -5.97 5.01
CA LEU A 236 22.41 -5.93 3.92
C LEU A 236 21.87 -4.52 3.66
N THR A 237 22.49 -3.49 4.26
CA THR A 237 22.11 -2.08 4.08
C THR A 237 23.16 -1.30 3.29
N CYS A 238 22.84 -0.07 2.94
CA CYS A 238 23.79 0.82 2.25
C CYS A 238 24.99 1.19 3.10
N GLY A 239 24.86 1.20 4.44
CA GLY A 239 25.95 1.46 5.36
C GLY A 239 27.14 0.48 5.25
N SER A 240 26.87 -0.75 4.76
CA SER A 240 27.93 -1.75 4.48
C SER A 240 28.48 -1.69 3.04
N GLY A 241 28.10 -0.68 2.25
CA GLY A 241 28.55 -0.52 0.86
C GLY A 241 27.67 -1.21 -0.18
N LYS A 242 26.49 -1.75 0.20
CA LYS A 242 25.50 -2.24 -0.76
C LYS A 242 24.90 -1.10 -1.56
N SER A 243 24.62 -1.31 -2.83
CA SER A 243 23.88 -0.31 -3.61
C SER A 243 22.43 -0.22 -3.14
N SER A 244 21.85 0.97 -3.21
CA SER A 244 20.45 1.19 -2.84
C SER A 244 19.47 0.32 -3.63
N HIS A 245 19.82 -0.02 -4.88
CA HIS A 245 19.02 -0.93 -5.70
C HIS A 245 19.08 -2.38 -5.20
N GLU A 246 20.24 -2.85 -4.74
CA GLU A 246 20.39 -4.19 -4.16
C GLU A 246 19.58 -4.31 -2.87
N VAL A 247 19.65 -3.30 -1.98
CA VAL A 247 18.88 -3.25 -0.74
C VAL A 247 17.37 -3.23 -1.05
N ALA A 248 16.94 -2.41 -2.00
CA ALA A 248 15.54 -2.31 -2.38
C ALA A 248 15.01 -3.63 -2.97
N ASN A 249 15.78 -4.27 -3.87
CA ASN A 249 15.41 -5.55 -4.46
C ASN A 249 15.41 -6.69 -3.43
N TYR A 250 16.34 -6.66 -2.49
CA TYR A 250 16.36 -7.62 -1.38
C TYR A 250 15.12 -7.48 -0.52
N THR A 251 14.81 -6.26 -0.07
CA THR A 251 13.63 -5.96 0.75
C THR A 251 12.33 -6.36 0.05
N GLN A 252 12.20 -6.08 -1.26
CA GLN A 252 11.06 -6.50 -2.06
C GLN A 252 10.92 -8.03 -2.07
N ARG A 253 12.00 -8.77 -2.31
CA ARG A 253 11.98 -10.24 -2.35
C ARG A 253 11.61 -10.86 -1.01
N VAL A 254 12.12 -10.32 0.10
CA VAL A 254 11.82 -10.83 1.44
C VAL A 254 10.33 -10.64 1.77
N ILE A 255 9.78 -9.46 1.46
CA ILE A 255 8.35 -9.20 1.63
C ILE A 255 7.51 -10.09 0.69
N ALA A 256 7.90 -10.22 -0.57
CA ALA A 256 7.19 -11.06 -1.54
C ALA A 256 7.18 -12.54 -1.10
N ALA A 257 8.31 -13.07 -0.64
CA ALA A 257 8.41 -14.43 -0.11
C ALA A 257 7.50 -14.64 1.11
N THR A 258 7.43 -13.67 2.03
CA THR A 258 6.55 -13.72 3.20
C THR A 258 5.07 -13.75 2.81
N LEU A 259 4.70 -13.08 1.73
CA LEU A 259 3.33 -13.03 1.21
C LEU A 259 2.99 -14.19 0.27
N SER A 260 3.98 -15.02 -0.11
CA SER A 260 3.87 -15.99 -1.21
C SER A 260 3.47 -15.31 -2.52
N TYR A 261 4.03 -14.13 -2.77
CA TYR A 261 3.81 -13.32 -3.96
C TYR A 261 5.03 -13.33 -4.88
N GLU A 262 4.80 -13.03 -6.14
CA GLU A 262 5.88 -12.84 -7.10
C GLU A 262 6.52 -11.45 -6.93
N SER A 263 7.85 -11.39 -6.99
CA SER A 263 8.60 -10.13 -7.04
C SER A 263 8.78 -9.72 -8.49
N THR A 264 8.15 -8.63 -8.92
CA THR A 264 8.16 -8.20 -10.32
C THR A 264 8.98 -6.93 -10.55
N ARG A 265 9.24 -6.64 -11.83
CA ARG A 265 9.85 -5.37 -12.27
C ARG A 265 8.83 -4.34 -12.72
N PHE A 266 7.53 -4.65 -12.64
CA PHE A 266 6.48 -3.71 -13.01
C PHE A 266 6.52 -2.47 -12.13
N THR A 267 6.25 -1.34 -12.74
CA THR A 267 6.25 -0.02 -12.10
C THR A 267 4.83 0.55 -12.01
N ARG A 268 4.69 1.63 -11.29
CA ARG A 268 3.47 2.43 -11.32
C ARG A 268 3.04 2.80 -12.75
N LYS A 269 3.98 3.11 -13.63
CA LYS A 269 3.68 3.47 -15.02
C LYS A 269 3.04 2.31 -15.78
N ASP A 270 3.56 1.09 -15.59
CA ASP A 270 3.01 -0.11 -16.24
C ASP A 270 1.57 -0.37 -15.79
N LYS A 271 1.30 -0.26 -14.48
CA LYS A 271 -0.05 -0.34 -13.94
C LYS A 271 -1.00 0.69 -14.58
N TYR A 272 -0.60 1.95 -14.64
CA TYR A 272 -1.46 3.01 -15.19
C TYR A 272 -1.66 2.87 -16.70
N ARG A 273 -0.66 2.43 -17.45
CA ARG A 273 -0.81 2.14 -18.89
C ARG A 273 -1.84 1.03 -19.13
N ALA A 274 -1.79 -0.04 -18.35
CA ALA A 274 -2.72 -1.16 -18.46
C ALA A 274 -4.17 -0.77 -18.09
N LEU A 275 -4.37 0.00 -17.00
CA LEU A 275 -5.69 0.27 -16.44
C LEU A 275 -6.30 1.61 -16.88
N ALA A 276 -5.50 2.61 -17.16
CA ALA A 276 -5.97 3.97 -17.44
C ALA A 276 -5.55 4.52 -18.80
N GLY A 277 -4.70 3.81 -19.53
CA GLY A 277 -4.22 4.24 -20.85
C GLY A 277 -3.23 5.42 -20.81
N ASN A 278 -2.69 5.76 -19.64
CA ASN A 278 -1.69 6.82 -19.43
C ASN A 278 -0.59 6.34 -18.49
N ASP A 279 0.45 7.13 -18.26
CA ASP A 279 1.57 6.76 -17.39
C ASP A 279 1.36 7.17 -15.92
N GLY A 280 0.19 7.67 -15.57
CA GLY A 280 -0.14 8.16 -14.24
C GLY A 280 0.58 9.46 -13.86
N THR A 281 1.22 10.14 -14.80
CA THR A 281 1.83 11.44 -14.55
C THR A 281 0.74 12.50 -14.46
N VAL A 282 0.68 13.20 -13.34
CA VAL A 282 -0.20 14.36 -13.17
C VAL A 282 0.57 15.56 -13.71
N VAL A 283 0.13 16.10 -14.84
CA VAL A 283 0.61 17.39 -15.31
C VAL A 283 0.02 18.44 -14.38
N GLU A 284 0.85 19.11 -13.59
CA GLU A 284 0.41 20.28 -12.84
C GLU A 284 -0.12 21.30 -13.84
N LYS A 285 -1.41 21.58 -13.80
CA LYS A 285 -1.95 22.71 -14.54
C LYS A 285 -1.28 23.96 -13.94
N PRO A 286 -0.64 24.80 -14.76
CA PRO A 286 -0.07 26.04 -14.26
C PRO A 286 -1.19 26.82 -13.55
N PHE A 287 -0.89 27.30 -12.36
CA PHE A 287 -1.82 28.12 -11.57
C PHE A 287 -2.03 29.41 -12.39
N ILE A 288 -3.14 29.48 -13.12
CA ILE A 288 -3.55 30.70 -13.80
C ILE A 288 -4.03 31.64 -12.69
N SER A 289 -3.19 32.60 -12.32
CA SER A 289 -3.56 33.66 -11.39
C SER A 289 -4.83 34.34 -11.92
N PRO A 290 -5.85 34.52 -11.07
CA PRO A 290 -7.10 35.19 -11.47
C PRO A 290 -6.90 36.59 -12.08
N ASN A 291 -5.78 37.22 -11.78
CA ASN A 291 -5.43 38.56 -12.29
C ASN A 291 -4.99 38.60 -13.77
N LYS A 292 -4.93 37.48 -14.47
CA LYS A 292 -4.61 37.45 -15.92
C LYS A 292 -5.84 37.27 -16.80
N VAL A 293 -7.03 37.17 -16.24
CA VAL A 293 -8.31 37.04 -16.99
C VAL A 293 -9.04 38.37 -17.12
N MET A 294 -8.59 39.42 -16.44
CA MET A 294 -9.12 40.79 -16.64
C MET A 294 -8.01 41.69 -17.15
N GLY A 295 -7.66 41.51 -18.42
CA GLY A 295 -6.88 42.45 -19.20
C GLY A 295 -7.78 42.99 -20.32
N CYS A 296 -8.49 44.08 -20.04
CA CYS A 296 -8.84 45.06 -21.06
C CYS A 296 -7.64 45.99 -21.25
#